data_ca3e4cef304857bec91dc61645fc106d
#
_entry.id   ca3e4cef304857bec91dc61645fc106d
#
_cell.length_a   1.000
_cell.length_b   1.000
_cell.length_c   1.000
_cell.angle_alpha   90.00
_cell.angle_beta   90.00
_cell.angle_gamma   90.00
#
_symmetry.space_group_name_H-M   'P 1'
#
loop_
_entity.id
_entity.type
_entity.pdbx_description
1 polymer ?
#
loop_
_entity_poly.entity_id
_entity_poly.type
_entity_poly.pdbx_seq_one_letter_code
_entity_poly.pdbx_strand_id
1 'polypeptide(L)'
;MAIPVSPASSGALRLGPRAFAPLAVAIALALCGCSINLGSLSPEPEAPPPKPAPTGANVGDAQAATTRGQALARSGRAEEALAEFDKAITLDPHHAEALYSRGLLYQGERRHQLAIDDFTSANGLTPQRAEPLLGRAISYLALDKTKEAAADLDEAAQADPSNAQVWTTRGLAYERLGDKTKAAGSYGRAIGIRPKDEAAQSGFARVGGKAGQNYQTF
;
A
#
# COMPACT_ATOMS: atom_id res chain seq x y z
N MET A 1 14.63 -28.63 52.87
CA MET A 1 14.55 -27.20 53.19
C MET A 1 13.51 -26.58 52.25
N ALA A 2 12.33 -26.38 52.75
CA ALA A 2 11.19 -25.86 51.97
C ALA A 2 10.98 -24.37 52.34
N ILE A 3 10.84 -23.52 51.36
CA ILE A 3 10.56 -22.08 51.54
C ILE A 3 9.07 -21.88 51.24
N PRO A 4 8.30 -21.22 52.12
CA PRO A 4 6.86 -21.05 51.95
C PRO A 4 6.54 -19.86 50.99
N VAL A 5 5.51 -20.09 50.16
CA VAL A 5 4.89 -19.08 49.29
C VAL A 5 3.74 -18.43 50.07
N SER A 6 3.77 -17.10 50.20
CA SER A 6 2.69 -16.29 50.72
C SER A 6 1.75 -15.80 49.60
N PRO A 7 0.45 -15.82 49.76
CA PRO A 7 -0.47 -15.26 48.78
C PRO A 7 -0.72 -13.77 49.02
N ALA A 8 -0.58 -12.96 47.98
CA ALA A 8 -0.95 -11.54 48.01
C ALA A 8 -2.41 -11.34 47.65
N SER A 9 -3.06 -10.49 48.46
CA SER A 9 -4.46 -10.18 48.47
C SER A 9 -4.99 -9.42 47.26
N SER A 10 -6.15 -9.86 46.83
CA SER A 10 -7.02 -9.19 45.84
C SER A 10 -7.66 -7.92 46.41
N GLY A 11 -7.28 -6.78 45.91
CA GLY A 11 -7.95 -5.49 46.10
C GLY A 11 -8.83 -5.14 44.90
N ALA A 12 -10.09 -5.46 44.94
CA ALA A 12 -11.05 -5.03 43.93
C ALA A 12 -11.48 -3.57 44.20
N LEU A 13 -11.02 -2.62 43.39
CA LEU A 13 -11.55 -1.28 43.39
C LEU A 13 -12.81 -1.24 42.51
N ARG A 14 -13.97 -1.11 43.16
CA ARG A 14 -15.25 -0.78 42.52
C ARG A 14 -15.25 0.73 42.21
N LEU A 15 -15.18 1.12 40.96
CA LEU A 15 -15.50 2.47 40.50
C LEU A 15 -16.99 2.54 40.14
N GLY A 16 -17.75 3.32 40.92
CA GLY A 16 -19.17 3.62 40.66
C GLY A 16 -19.33 4.62 39.48
N PRO A 17 -20.53 4.72 38.91
CA PRO A 17 -20.80 5.62 37.79
C PRO A 17 -20.84 7.09 38.23
N ARG A 18 -19.95 7.91 37.72
CA ARG A 18 -20.02 9.36 37.87
C ARG A 18 -20.95 9.93 36.80
N ALA A 19 -22.12 10.41 37.29
CA ALA A 19 -23.04 11.24 36.54
C ALA A 19 -22.37 12.60 36.24
N PHE A 20 -22.22 12.95 34.96
CA PHE A 20 -21.86 14.30 34.54
C PHE A 20 -23.14 15.15 34.49
N ALA A 21 -23.25 16.10 35.40
CA ALA A 21 -24.24 17.15 35.30
C ALA A 21 -23.75 18.26 34.36
N PRO A 22 -24.60 18.84 33.51
CA PRO A 22 -24.20 19.96 32.68
C PRO A 22 -24.12 21.24 33.50
N LEU A 23 -22.93 21.87 33.54
CA LEU A 23 -22.72 23.17 34.15
C LEU A 23 -23.28 24.24 33.21
N ALA A 24 -24.44 24.80 33.53
CA ALA A 24 -25.00 25.97 32.87
C ALA A 24 -24.17 27.20 33.27
N VAL A 25 -23.34 27.70 32.40
CA VAL A 25 -22.65 28.99 32.55
C VAL A 25 -23.58 30.08 32.04
N ALA A 26 -24.21 30.79 32.97
CA ALA A 26 -24.91 32.02 32.70
C ALA A 26 -23.88 33.16 32.54
N ILE A 27 -23.65 33.61 31.31
CA ILE A 27 -22.86 34.81 31.01
C ILE A 27 -23.79 36.01 31.00
N ALA A 28 -23.61 36.90 31.99
CA ALA A 28 -24.28 38.19 32.03
C ALA A 28 -23.69 39.09 30.95
N LEU A 29 -24.51 39.46 29.96
CA LEU A 29 -24.16 40.42 28.92
C LEU A 29 -24.26 41.85 29.46
N ALA A 30 -23.11 42.49 29.64
CA ALA A 30 -23.02 43.91 29.81
C ALA A 30 -23.30 44.59 28.45
N LEU A 31 -24.25 45.52 28.44
CA LEU A 31 -24.65 46.30 27.28
C LEU A 31 -23.48 47.22 26.83
N CYS A 32 -22.84 46.87 25.76
CA CYS A 32 -22.08 47.79 24.94
C CYS A 32 -22.62 47.66 23.51
N GLY A 33 -23.24 48.70 23.00
CA GLY A 33 -23.94 48.68 21.73
C GLY A 33 -22.99 48.60 20.54
N CYS A 34 -22.78 47.37 20.06
CA CYS A 34 -22.28 47.13 18.71
C CYS A 34 -23.33 46.33 17.94
N SER A 35 -23.93 47.02 16.95
CA SER A 35 -24.83 46.36 16.00
C SER A 35 -24.06 45.25 15.26
N ILE A 36 -24.29 44.03 15.64
CA ILE A 36 -23.79 42.86 14.88
C ILE A 36 -24.75 42.72 13.70
N ASN A 37 -24.25 43.06 12.51
CA ASN A 37 -24.95 42.81 11.26
C ASN A 37 -25.00 41.30 11.00
N LEU A 38 -26.13 40.66 11.31
CA LEU A 38 -26.41 39.23 11.03
C LEU A 38 -26.84 39.06 9.55
N GLY A 39 -26.14 39.76 8.65
CA GLY A 39 -26.34 39.63 7.22
C GLY A 39 -25.49 38.49 6.64
N SER A 40 -26.19 37.48 6.13
CA SER A 40 -25.69 36.36 5.28
C SER A 40 -24.76 35.34 5.94
N LEU A 41 -25.30 34.53 6.83
CA LEU A 41 -24.89 33.11 6.89
C LEU A 41 -25.61 32.43 5.71
N SER A 42 -24.99 32.45 4.53
CA SER A 42 -25.37 31.54 3.45
C SER A 42 -25.18 30.14 3.99
N PRO A 43 -26.14 29.22 3.88
CA PRO A 43 -25.92 27.84 4.28
C PRO A 43 -24.74 27.30 3.46
N GLU A 44 -23.74 26.79 4.18
CA GLU A 44 -22.62 26.08 3.54
C GLU A 44 -23.22 24.97 2.66
N PRO A 45 -22.79 24.80 1.42
CA PRO A 45 -23.33 23.74 0.56
C PRO A 45 -23.17 22.40 1.26
N GLU A 46 -24.32 21.80 1.55
CA GLU A 46 -24.39 20.49 2.18
C GLU A 46 -23.51 19.50 1.39
N ALA A 47 -22.54 18.89 2.05
CA ALA A 47 -21.66 17.91 1.43
C ALA A 47 -22.54 16.84 0.74
N PRO A 48 -22.22 16.43 -0.50
CA PRO A 48 -23.01 15.40 -1.16
C PRO A 48 -23.06 14.14 -0.28
N PRO A 49 -24.21 13.45 -0.23
CA PRO A 49 -24.37 12.27 0.59
C PRO A 49 -23.27 11.24 0.25
N PRO A 50 -22.72 10.54 1.25
CA PRO A 50 -21.70 9.53 1.01
C PRO A 50 -22.24 8.50 0.01
N LYS A 51 -21.41 8.14 -1.00
CA LYS A 51 -21.77 7.10 -1.95
C LYS A 51 -22.16 5.84 -1.18
N PRO A 52 -23.26 5.16 -1.55
CA PRO A 52 -23.65 3.92 -0.88
C PRO A 52 -22.53 2.89 -0.96
N ALA A 53 -22.34 2.14 0.13
CA ALA A 53 -21.39 1.03 0.15
C ALA A 53 -21.72 0.01 -0.97
N PRO A 54 -20.70 -0.63 -1.58
CA PRO A 54 -20.94 -1.59 -2.65
C PRO A 54 -21.84 -2.74 -2.16
N THR A 55 -22.86 -3.05 -2.93
CA THR A 55 -23.74 -4.20 -2.69
C THR A 55 -23.08 -5.48 -3.21
N GLY A 56 -23.49 -6.64 -2.72
CA GLY A 56 -22.95 -7.93 -3.21
C GLY A 56 -23.08 -8.13 -4.72
N ALA A 57 -24.11 -7.56 -5.35
CA ALA A 57 -24.28 -7.56 -6.80
C ALA A 57 -23.18 -6.72 -7.49
N ASN A 58 -22.89 -5.54 -6.96
CA ASN A 58 -21.84 -4.65 -7.51
C ASN A 58 -20.45 -5.30 -7.44
N VAL A 59 -20.15 -6.05 -6.38
CA VAL A 59 -18.88 -6.76 -6.22
C VAL A 59 -18.71 -7.86 -7.30
N GLY A 60 -19.76 -8.62 -7.57
CA GLY A 60 -19.76 -9.63 -8.64
C GLY A 60 -19.56 -9.02 -10.03
N ASP A 61 -20.22 -7.90 -10.30
CA ASP A 61 -20.10 -7.16 -11.56
C ASP A 61 -18.71 -6.51 -11.70
N ALA A 62 -18.13 -6.01 -10.61
CA ALA A 62 -16.76 -5.50 -10.58
C ALA A 62 -15.73 -6.60 -10.90
N GLN A 63 -15.88 -7.77 -10.30
CA GLN A 63 -15.01 -8.91 -10.60
C GLN A 63 -15.13 -9.35 -12.09
N ALA A 64 -16.35 -9.40 -12.63
CA ALA A 64 -16.56 -9.72 -14.03
C ALA A 64 -15.94 -8.68 -14.98
N ALA A 65 -16.06 -7.39 -14.66
CA ALA A 65 -15.42 -6.32 -15.42
C ALA A 65 -13.88 -6.43 -15.34
N THR A 66 -13.33 -6.69 -14.15
CA THR A 66 -11.88 -6.90 -13.95
C THR A 66 -11.37 -8.05 -14.83
N THR A 67 -12.07 -9.17 -14.84
CA THR A 67 -11.70 -10.34 -15.66
C THR A 67 -11.72 -10.03 -17.16
N ARG A 68 -12.73 -9.27 -17.65
CA ARG A 68 -12.76 -8.80 -19.04
C ARG A 68 -11.60 -7.85 -19.34
N GLY A 69 -11.34 -6.89 -18.47
CA GLY A 69 -10.22 -5.96 -18.60
C GLY A 69 -8.88 -6.69 -18.72
N GLN A 70 -8.64 -7.70 -17.88
CA GLN A 70 -7.44 -8.52 -17.92
C GLN A 70 -7.32 -9.31 -19.24
N ALA A 71 -8.43 -9.82 -19.77
CA ALA A 71 -8.44 -10.51 -21.06
C ALA A 71 -8.11 -9.54 -22.22
N LEU A 72 -8.67 -8.33 -22.19
CA LEU A 72 -8.40 -7.27 -23.16
C LEU A 72 -6.93 -6.81 -23.09
N ALA A 73 -6.39 -6.61 -21.89
CA ALA A 73 -4.99 -6.26 -21.70
C ALA A 73 -4.03 -7.31 -22.30
N ARG A 74 -4.31 -8.61 -22.06
CA ARG A 74 -3.52 -9.69 -22.66
C ARG A 74 -3.61 -9.74 -24.18
N SER A 75 -4.70 -9.28 -24.77
CA SER A 75 -4.88 -9.18 -26.24
C SER A 75 -4.33 -7.88 -26.83
N GLY A 76 -3.68 -7.02 -26.03
CA GLY A 76 -3.12 -5.75 -26.46
C GLY A 76 -4.13 -4.62 -26.65
N ARG A 77 -5.40 -4.82 -26.26
CA ARG A 77 -6.49 -3.81 -26.35
C ARG A 77 -6.50 -2.93 -25.10
N ALA A 78 -5.45 -2.10 -24.96
CA ALA A 78 -5.18 -1.39 -23.72
C ALA A 78 -6.30 -0.40 -23.33
N GLU A 79 -6.82 0.39 -24.26
CA GLU A 79 -7.85 1.39 -23.95
C GLU A 79 -9.17 0.74 -23.52
N GLU A 80 -9.54 -0.37 -24.15
CA GLU A 80 -10.74 -1.11 -23.75
C GLU A 80 -10.55 -1.80 -22.39
N ALA A 81 -9.34 -2.27 -22.11
CA ALA A 81 -9.01 -2.81 -20.80
C ALA A 81 -9.12 -1.73 -19.71
N LEU A 82 -8.61 -0.51 -19.97
CA LEU A 82 -8.77 0.62 -19.04
C LEU A 82 -10.25 0.90 -18.76
N ALA A 83 -11.10 0.94 -19.79
CA ALA A 83 -12.54 1.19 -19.61
C ALA A 83 -13.21 0.11 -18.73
N GLU A 84 -12.83 -1.16 -18.88
CA GLU A 84 -13.37 -2.24 -18.03
C GLU A 84 -12.83 -2.15 -16.58
N PHE A 85 -11.57 -1.77 -16.37
CA PHE A 85 -11.04 -1.55 -15.02
C PHE A 85 -11.69 -0.32 -14.36
N ASP A 86 -11.90 0.78 -15.08
CA ASP A 86 -12.60 1.96 -14.59
C ASP A 86 -14.04 1.63 -14.19
N LYS A 87 -14.71 0.80 -14.99
CA LYS A 87 -16.04 0.27 -14.66
C LYS A 87 -16.00 -0.56 -13.39
N ALA A 88 -15.03 -1.45 -13.24
CA ALA A 88 -14.87 -2.28 -12.02
C ALA A 88 -14.69 -1.41 -10.79
N ILE A 89 -13.81 -0.41 -10.84
CA ILE A 89 -13.51 0.51 -9.74
C ILE A 89 -14.71 1.43 -9.44
N THR A 90 -15.52 1.76 -10.45
CA THR A 90 -16.77 2.52 -10.25
C THR A 90 -17.81 1.69 -9.50
N LEU A 91 -17.92 0.40 -9.82
CA LEU A 91 -18.84 -0.54 -9.16
C LEU A 91 -18.39 -0.88 -7.74
N ASP A 92 -17.08 -1.08 -7.56
CA ASP A 92 -16.46 -1.36 -6.27
C ASP A 92 -15.13 -0.59 -6.14
N PRO A 93 -15.12 0.58 -5.48
CA PRO A 93 -13.91 1.37 -5.26
C PRO A 93 -12.83 0.66 -4.41
N HIS A 94 -13.20 -0.41 -3.70
CA HIS A 94 -12.28 -1.21 -2.87
C HIS A 94 -11.83 -2.51 -3.58
N HIS A 95 -12.04 -2.61 -4.88
CA HIS A 95 -11.64 -3.78 -5.65
C HIS A 95 -10.13 -3.77 -5.96
N ALA A 96 -9.34 -4.27 -5.02
CA ALA A 96 -7.87 -4.23 -5.07
C ALA A 96 -7.30 -4.83 -6.38
N GLU A 97 -7.92 -5.89 -6.91
CA GLU A 97 -7.47 -6.57 -8.13
C GLU A 97 -7.65 -5.69 -9.38
N ALA A 98 -8.73 -4.89 -9.46
CA ALA A 98 -8.95 -3.96 -10.56
C ALA A 98 -7.93 -2.81 -10.53
N LEU A 99 -7.69 -2.23 -9.35
CA LEU A 99 -6.68 -1.21 -9.13
C LEU A 99 -5.29 -1.74 -9.51
N TYR A 100 -4.91 -2.91 -9.02
CA TYR A 100 -3.64 -3.52 -9.34
C TYR A 100 -3.48 -3.76 -10.84
N SER A 101 -4.51 -4.32 -11.50
CA SER A 101 -4.49 -4.62 -12.93
C SER A 101 -4.41 -3.35 -13.78
N ARG A 102 -5.12 -2.27 -13.40
CA ARG A 102 -5.04 -0.97 -14.07
C ARG A 102 -3.66 -0.34 -13.87
N GLY A 103 -3.10 -0.44 -12.67
CA GLY A 103 -1.74 -0.01 -12.37
C GLY A 103 -0.69 -0.69 -13.24
N LEU A 104 -0.79 -1.99 -13.47
CA LEU A 104 0.07 -2.73 -14.39
C LEU A 104 -0.04 -2.22 -15.84
N LEU A 105 -1.25 -1.90 -16.28
CA LEU A 105 -1.48 -1.37 -17.62
C LEU A 105 -0.87 0.03 -17.76
N TYR A 106 -1.10 0.92 -16.80
CA TYR A 106 -0.45 2.24 -16.76
C TYR A 106 1.09 2.14 -16.73
N GLN A 107 1.62 1.18 -15.99
CA GLN A 107 3.06 0.93 -15.95
C GLN A 107 3.59 0.50 -17.33
N GLY A 108 2.89 -0.38 -18.03
CA GLY A 108 3.23 -0.80 -19.40
C GLY A 108 3.20 0.36 -20.40
N GLU A 109 2.29 1.31 -20.22
CA GLU A 109 2.18 2.54 -21.01
C GLU A 109 3.15 3.64 -20.56
N ARG A 110 4.05 3.35 -19.62
CA ARG A 110 5.00 4.30 -19.01
C ARG A 110 4.36 5.46 -18.27
N ARG A 111 3.09 5.35 -17.92
CA ARG A 111 2.32 6.30 -17.10
C ARG A 111 2.57 6.03 -15.61
N HIS A 112 3.84 6.10 -15.22
CA HIS A 112 4.32 5.60 -13.92
C HIS A 112 3.66 6.27 -12.72
N GLN A 113 3.30 7.56 -12.80
CA GLN A 113 2.64 8.22 -11.66
C GLN A 113 1.24 7.64 -11.41
N LEU A 114 0.45 7.41 -12.48
CA LEU A 114 -0.88 6.79 -12.34
C LEU A 114 -0.78 5.34 -11.84
N ALA A 115 0.25 4.61 -12.29
CA ALA A 115 0.52 3.27 -11.77
C ALA A 115 0.83 3.29 -10.25
N ILE A 116 1.63 4.26 -9.78
CA ILE A 116 1.94 4.43 -8.35
C ILE A 116 0.67 4.69 -7.54
N ASP A 117 -0.22 5.54 -8.03
CA ASP A 117 -1.47 5.89 -7.33
C ASP A 117 -2.38 4.66 -7.19
N ASP A 118 -2.50 3.86 -8.27
CA ASP A 118 -3.28 2.63 -8.27
C ASP A 118 -2.65 1.54 -7.39
N PHE A 119 -1.33 1.32 -7.47
CA PHE A 119 -0.64 0.37 -6.59
C PHE A 119 -0.70 0.79 -5.12
N THR A 120 -0.68 2.09 -4.83
CA THR A 120 -0.83 2.61 -3.47
C THR A 120 -2.21 2.27 -2.92
N SER A 121 -3.24 2.48 -3.73
CA SER A 121 -4.62 2.13 -3.37
C SER A 121 -4.78 0.61 -3.19
N ALA A 122 -4.24 -0.19 -4.10
CA ALA A 122 -4.27 -1.65 -4.01
C ALA A 122 -3.53 -2.17 -2.76
N ASN A 123 -2.35 -1.62 -2.44
CA ASN A 123 -1.60 -1.98 -1.24
C ASN A 123 -2.35 -1.60 0.05
N GLY A 124 -3.01 -0.44 0.08
CA GLY A 124 -3.85 -0.04 1.22
C GLY A 124 -5.00 -1.01 1.50
N LEU A 125 -5.53 -1.65 0.46
CA LEU A 125 -6.60 -2.65 0.56
C LEU A 125 -6.08 -4.07 0.88
N THR A 126 -4.86 -4.38 0.47
CA THR A 126 -4.24 -5.71 0.64
C THR A 126 -2.78 -5.59 1.09
N PRO A 127 -2.50 -5.08 2.30
CA PRO A 127 -1.15 -4.69 2.73
C PRO A 127 -0.17 -5.87 2.90
N GLN A 128 -0.66 -7.10 2.90
CA GLN A 128 0.19 -8.30 3.04
C GLN A 128 0.64 -8.89 1.69
N ARG A 129 0.30 -8.25 0.57
CA ARG A 129 0.67 -8.72 -0.77
C ARG A 129 1.91 -8.01 -1.29
N ALA A 130 2.86 -8.79 -1.78
CA ALA A 130 4.12 -8.27 -2.34
C ALA A 130 3.93 -7.62 -3.73
N GLU A 131 2.91 -8.03 -4.49
CA GLU A 131 2.75 -7.66 -5.89
C GLU A 131 2.48 -6.16 -6.09
N PRO A 132 1.58 -5.48 -5.34
CA PRO A 132 1.40 -4.04 -5.47
C PRO A 132 2.66 -3.25 -5.09
N LEU A 133 3.39 -3.68 -4.05
CA LEU A 133 4.64 -3.07 -3.63
C LEU A 133 5.72 -3.21 -4.71
N LEU A 134 5.86 -4.38 -5.30
CA LEU A 134 6.79 -4.62 -6.40
C LEU A 134 6.45 -3.75 -7.62
N GLY A 135 5.16 -3.69 -8.00
CA GLY A 135 4.70 -2.84 -9.11
C GLY A 135 5.00 -1.37 -8.87
N ARG A 136 4.73 -0.87 -7.65
CA ARG A 136 5.01 0.51 -7.25
C ARG A 136 6.51 0.80 -7.26
N ALA A 137 7.31 -0.10 -6.72
CA ALA A 137 8.77 0.03 -6.71
C ALA A 137 9.37 0.10 -8.13
N ILE A 138 8.89 -0.71 -9.07
CA ILE A 138 9.33 -0.64 -10.47
C ILE A 138 8.98 0.73 -11.07
N SER A 139 7.79 1.26 -10.78
CA SER A 139 7.38 2.59 -11.23
C SER A 139 8.21 3.71 -10.58
N TYR A 140 8.57 3.58 -9.30
CA TYR A 140 9.50 4.50 -8.63
C TYR A 140 10.90 4.45 -9.26
N LEU A 141 11.43 3.27 -9.57
CA LEU A 141 12.73 3.14 -10.25
C LEU A 141 12.73 3.78 -11.65
N ALA A 142 11.60 3.74 -12.35
CA ALA A 142 11.44 4.39 -13.65
C ALA A 142 11.40 5.93 -13.56
N LEU A 143 11.02 6.47 -12.39
CA LEU A 143 11.00 7.90 -12.07
C LEU A 143 12.23 8.35 -11.27
N ASP A 144 13.29 7.52 -11.19
CA ASP A 144 14.50 7.75 -10.40
C ASP A 144 14.27 7.97 -8.87
N LYS A 145 13.10 7.61 -8.38
CA LYS A 145 12.74 7.61 -6.94
C LYS A 145 13.27 6.34 -6.25
N THR A 146 14.60 6.18 -6.26
CA THR A 146 15.25 4.92 -5.88
C THR A 146 15.12 4.60 -4.39
N LYS A 147 15.04 5.61 -3.52
CA LYS A 147 14.89 5.39 -2.07
C LYS A 147 13.50 4.83 -1.74
N GLU A 148 12.48 5.40 -2.36
CA GLU A 148 11.09 4.95 -2.23
C GLU A 148 10.93 3.52 -2.75
N ALA A 149 11.56 3.22 -3.89
CA ALA A 149 11.57 1.86 -4.43
C ALA A 149 12.24 0.86 -3.49
N ALA A 150 13.37 1.22 -2.87
CA ALA A 150 14.06 0.33 -1.94
C ALA A 150 13.21 0.04 -0.69
N ALA A 151 12.49 1.04 -0.16
CA ALA A 151 11.59 0.85 0.97
C ALA A 151 10.44 -0.12 0.63
N ASP A 152 9.78 0.06 -0.52
CA ASP A 152 8.73 -0.85 -0.97
C ASP A 152 9.24 -2.28 -1.17
N LEU A 153 10.47 -2.43 -1.70
CA LEU A 153 11.07 -3.74 -1.95
C LEU A 153 11.55 -4.42 -0.66
N ASP A 154 11.92 -3.66 0.36
CA ASP A 154 12.19 -4.19 1.69
C ASP A 154 10.92 -4.79 2.31
N GLU A 155 9.79 -4.12 2.17
CA GLU A 155 8.48 -4.61 2.62
C GLU A 155 8.00 -5.79 1.78
N ALA A 156 8.09 -5.71 0.44
CA ALA A 156 7.71 -6.80 -0.46
C ALA A 156 8.51 -8.09 -0.19
N ALA A 157 9.81 -7.97 0.12
CA ALA A 157 10.66 -9.12 0.45
C ALA A 157 10.29 -9.79 1.79
N GLN A 158 9.67 -9.06 2.70
CA GLN A 158 9.11 -9.61 3.93
C GLN A 158 7.75 -10.27 3.68
N ALA A 159 6.90 -9.69 2.83
CA ALA A 159 5.58 -10.21 2.47
C ALA A 159 5.69 -11.52 1.68
N ASP A 160 6.59 -11.59 0.69
CA ASP A 160 6.88 -12.82 -0.07
C ASP A 160 8.38 -13.04 -0.24
N PRO A 161 9.01 -13.74 0.72
CA PRO A 161 10.44 -14.07 0.66
C PRO A 161 10.82 -15.04 -0.47
N SER A 162 9.84 -15.68 -1.11
CA SER A 162 10.06 -16.67 -2.18
C SER A 162 10.00 -16.04 -3.59
N ASN A 163 9.66 -14.77 -3.70
CA ASN A 163 9.54 -14.07 -4.97
C ASN A 163 10.91 -13.59 -5.49
N ALA A 164 11.50 -14.34 -6.40
CA ALA A 164 12.79 -14.00 -6.99
C ALA A 164 12.81 -12.60 -7.63
N GLN A 165 11.70 -12.16 -8.25
CA GLN A 165 11.64 -10.85 -8.90
C GLN A 165 11.73 -9.70 -7.90
N VAL A 166 11.14 -9.83 -6.72
CA VAL A 166 11.29 -8.87 -5.62
C VAL A 166 12.78 -8.73 -5.27
N TRP A 167 13.48 -9.86 -5.07
CA TRP A 167 14.89 -9.84 -4.72
C TRP A 167 15.77 -9.29 -5.83
N THR A 168 15.50 -9.63 -7.09
CA THR A 168 16.25 -9.06 -8.26
C THR A 168 16.06 -7.55 -8.33
N THR A 169 14.81 -7.07 -8.21
CA THR A 169 14.50 -5.63 -8.28
C THR A 169 15.08 -4.89 -7.06
N ARG A 170 15.05 -5.50 -5.87
CA ARG A 170 15.68 -4.97 -4.66
C ARG A 170 17.19 -4.82 -4.83
N GLY A 171 17.84 -5.82 -5.44
CA GLY A 171 19.25 -5.76 -5.80
C GLY A 171 19.54 -4.55 -6.69
N LEU A 172 18.74 -4.32 -7.72
CA LEU A 172 18.86 -3.16 -8.60
C LEU A 172 18.69 -1.82 -7.87
N ALA A 173 17.71 -1.74 -6.96
CA ALA A 173 17.48 -0.52 -6.17
C ALA A 173 18.71 -0.19 -5.30
N TYR A 174 19.23 -1.18 -4.55
CA TYR A 174 20.41 -0.97 -3.73
C TYR A 174 21.70 -0.73 -4.53
N GLU A 175 21.83 -1.35 -5.70
CA GLU A 175 22.93 -1.07 -6.63
C GLU A 175 22.91 0.42 -7.06
N ARG A 176 21.74 0.96 -7.43
CA ARG A 176 21.58 2.39 -7.76
C ARG A 176 21.84 3.32 -6.57
N LEU A 177 21.54 2.88 -5.34
CA LEU A 177 21.87 3.61 -4.12
C LEU A 177 23.34 3.51 -3.73
N GLY A 178 24.14 2.67 -4.41
CA GLY A 178 25.56 2.45 -4.12
C GLY A 178 25.83 1.48 -2.97
N ASP A 179 24.78 0.89 -2.37
CA ASP A 179 24.93 -0.14 -1.32
C ASP A 179 25.18 -1.51 -1.96
N LYS A 180 26.46 -1.75 -2.30
CA LYS A 180 26.88 -3.00 -2.94
C LYS A 180 26.64 -4.24 -2.07
N THR A 181 26.68 -4.10 -0.75
CA THR A 181 26.48 -5.21 0.17
C THR A 181 25.03 -5.69 0.14
N LYS A 182 24.08 -4.76 0.30
CA LYS A 182 22.66 -5.11 0.21
C LYS A 182 22.26 -5.55 -1.20
N ALA A 183 22.86 -4.96 -2.22
CA ALA A 183 22.64 -5.36 -3.61
C ALA A 183 23.09 -6.82 -3.85
N ALA A 184 24.31 -7.16 -3.44
CA ALA A 184 24.87 -8.53 -3.56
C ALA A 184 24.00 -9.54 -2.80
N GLY A 185 23.61 -9.24 -1.55
CA GLY A 185 22.72 -10.11 -0.77
C GLY A 185 21.38 -10.34 -1.46
N SER A 186 20.80 -9.29 -2.03
CA SER A 186 19.51 -9.38 -2.74
C SER A 186 19.62 -10.22 -4.02
N TYR A 187 20.60 -9.94 -4.87
CA TYR A 187 20.84 -10.73 -6.07
C TYR A 187 21.17 -12.18 -5.75
N GLY A 188 22.00 -12.42 -4.72
CA GLY A 188 22.30 -13.77 -4.25
C GLY A 188 21.05 -14.54 -3.83
N ARG A 189 20.14 -13.89 -3.11
CA ARG A 189 18.85 -14.48 -2.73
C ARG A 189 18.00 -14.81 -3.95
N ALA A 190 17.90 -13.88 -4.93
CA ALA A 190 17.18 -14.11 -6.18
C ALA A 190 17.72 -15.33 -6.95
N ILE A 191 19.06 -15.46 -7.06
CA ILE A 191 19.74 -16.60 -7.70
C ILE A 191 19.44 -17.89 -6.93
N GLY A 192 19.43 -17.85 -5.59
CA GLY A 192 19.07 -19.01 -4.77
C GLY A 192 17.65 -19.52 -5.04
N ILE A 193 16.69 -18.62 -5.29
CA ILE A 193 15.32 -18.97 -5.62
C ILE A 193 15.18 -19.37 -7.10
N ARG A 194 15.79 -18.61 -8.00
CA ARG A 194 15.76 -18.83 -9.45
C ARG A 194 17.19 -18.81 -10.02
N PRO A 195 17.87 -19.96 -10.08
CA PRO A 195 19.27 -20.02 -10.52
C PRO A 195 19.53 -19.53 -11.96
N LYS A 196 18.52 -19.53 -12.81
CA LYS A 196 18.58 -19.07 -14.22
C LYS A 196 18.11 -17.62 -14.41
N ASP A 197 18.01 -16.83 -13.36
CA ASP A 197 17.68 -15.40 -13.46
C ASP A 197 18.90 -14.63 -13.94
N GLU A 198 18.97 -14.37 -15.25
CA GLU A 198 20.10 -13.67 -15.89
C GLU A 198 20.29 -12.25 -15.35
N ALA A 199 19.17 -11.56 -15.01
CA ALA A 199 19.23 -10.22 -14.46
C ALA A 199 19.88 -10.22 -13.07
N ALA A 200 19.52 -11.19 -12.23
CA ALA A 200 20.12 -11.34 -10.92
C ALA A 200 21.60 -11.76 -11.00
N GLN A 201 21.95 -12.70 -11.89
CA GLN A 201 23.34 -13.13 -12.09
C GLN A 201 24.21 -11.96 -12.58
N SER A 202 23.73 -11.22 -13.57
CA SER A 202 24.42 -10.06 -14.13
C SER A 202 24.59 -8.94 -13.08
N GLY A 203 23.51 -8.64 -12.32
CA GLY A 203 23.55 -7.70 -11.22
C GLY A 203 24.54 -8.10 -10.13
N PHE A 204 24.53 -9.37 -9.73
CA PHE A 204 25.46 -9.91 -8.74
C PHE A 204 26.93 -9.75 -9.14
N ALA A 205 27.24 -10.05 -10.41
CA ALA A 205 28.59 -9.88 -10.94
C ALA A 205 29.03 -8.39 -10.94
N ARG A 206 28.15 -7.46 -11.31
CA ARG A 206 28.46 -6.02 -11.31
C ARG A 206 28.81 -5.47 -9.93
N VAL A 207 28.18 -5.99 -8.89
CA VAL A 207 28.45 -5.55 -7.51
C VAL A 207 29.61 -6.28 -6.84
N GLY A 208 30.32 -7.15 -7.58
CA GLY A 208 31.51 -7.87 -7.11
C GLY A 208 31.27 -9.26 -6.58
N GLY A 209 30.09 -9.82 -6.80
CA GLY A 209 29.77 -11.22 -6.50
C GLY A 209 30.54 -12.18 -7.40
N LYS A 210 30.96 -13.33 -6.84
CA LYS A 210 31.67 -14.38 -7.60
C LYS A 210 30.73 -15.58 -7.77
N ALA A 211 30.72 -16.15 -8.97
CA ALA A 211 29.99 -17.39 -9.23
C ALA A 211 30.41 -18.49 -8.23
N GLY A 212 29.42 -19.17 -7.64
CA GLY A 212 29.68 -20.22 -6.65
C GLY A 212 29.89 -19.73 -5.20
N GLN A 213 29.80 -18.43 -4.91
CA GLN A 213 29.73 -17.94 -3.55
C GLN A 213 28.44 -18.43 -2.85
N ASN A 214 28.55 -18.73 -1.55
CA ASN A 214 27.38 -19.08 -0.76
C ASN A 214 26.51 -17.83 -0.54
N TYR A 215 25.38 -17.76 -1.23
CA TYR A 215 24.46 -16.59 -1.23
C TYR A 215 23.73 -16.38 0.11
N GLN A 216 23.94 -17.27 1.10
CA GLN A 216 23.29 -17.22 2.41
C GLN A 216 24.01 -16.32 3.43
N THR A 217 25.16 -15.76 3.09
CA THR A 217 26.04 -15.00 4.01
C THR A 217 25.96 -13.48 3.87
N PHE A 218 24.95 -12.95 3.16
CA PHE A 218 24.78 -11.50 2.98
C PHE A 218 23.45 -11.00 3.53
#